data_9545fda1ee1ad6bea08163126281e18c
#
_entry.id   9545fda1ee1ad6bea08163126281e18c
#
_cell.length_a   1.000
_cell.length_b   1.000
_cell.length_c   1.000
_cell.angle_alpha   90.00
_cell.angle_beta   90.00
_cell.angle_gamma   90.00
#
_symmetry.space_group_name_H-M   'P 1'
#
loop_
_entity.id
_entity.type
_entity.pdbx_description
1 polymer ?
#
loop_
_entity_poly.entity_id
_entity_poly.type
_entity_poly.pdbx_seq_one_letter_code
_entity_poly.pdbx_strand_id
1 'polypeptide(L)'
;RYGKNDENSSCWIRVSYPWAGKGFGMIQIPRIGQEVLVDFKNGDPDLPIIVGRTYNQDTMPPWGLPGMASQSGIFSHSLYGGPTNGNMLRFDDKTGAEEVRFLAEKDLNTVVKNNETHTVKADRTKTIIYNETSTVKIDRTEFVDGKHTETIKGDRDITVTEGKQSLTVKTGNREIKVETGICTETVEGDITITSKTGAIHLTAATQIKLTVGKSTLVMNSDGTITLDGPTHLALNPQ
;
A
#
# COMPACT_ATOMS: atom_id res chain seq x y z
N ARG A 1 14.88 -44.53 -3.37
CA ARG A 1 13.57 -45.20 -3.30
C ARG A 1 13.60 -46.44 -2.42
N TYR A 2 14.76 -47.07 -2.28
CA TYR A 2 14.96 -48.35 -1.56
C TYR A 2 15.95 -48.27 -0.38
N GLY A 3 16.55 -47.10 -0.13
CA GLY A 3 17.47 -46.89 0.98
C GLY A 3 16.72 -46.70 2.30
N LYS A 4 17.26 -47.22 3.39
CA LYS A 4 16.71 -47.08 4.74
C LYS A 4 17.07 -45.75 5.41
N ASN A 5 17.84 -44.89 4.73
CA ASN A 5 18.32 -43.62 5.24
C ASN A 5 19.24 -43.76 6.48
N ASP A 6 20.05 -44.83 6.49
CA ASP A 6 21.01 -45.18 7.50
C ASP A 6 22.45 -45.08 6.95
N GLU A 7 23.46 -45.50 7.71
CA GLU A 7 24.86 -45.54 7.34
C GLU A 7 25.17 -46.33 6.05
N ASN A 8 24.24 -47.19 5.62
CA ASN A 8 24.35 -47.96 4.37
C ASN A 8 23.59 -47.30 3.20
N SER A 9 23.05 -46.11 3.41
CA SER A 9 22.40 -45.35 2.37
C SER A 9 23.46 -44.76 1.42
N SER A 10 23.01 -44.26 0.23
CA SER A 10 23.85 -43.72 -0.80
C SER A 10 24.74 -42.55 -0.31
N CYS A 11 25.89 -42.36 -0.96
CA CYS A 11 26.85 -41.31 -0.65
C CYS A 11 26.31 -39.90 -0.81
N TRP A 12 26.96 -38.93 -0.18
CA TRP A 12 26.70 -37.50 -0.40
C TRP A 12 27.08 -37.13 -1.83
N ILE A 13 26.09 -36.62 -2.58
CA ILE A 13 26.30 -36.18 -3.97
C ILE A 13 26.24 -34.65 -4.02
N ARG A 14 27.25 -34.03 -4.65
CA ARG A 14 27.25 -32.60 -4.90
C ARG A 14 26.24 -32.24 -5.99
N VAL A 15 25.66 -31.04 -5.89
CA VAL A 15 24.75 -30.50 -6.89
C VAL A 15 25.41 -29.35 -7.61
N SER A 16 25.43 -29.38 -8.93
CA SER A 16 25.83 -28.25 -9.76
C SER A 16 24.72 -27.22 -9.80
N TYR A 17 25.08 -25.96 -9.59
CA TYR A 17 24.18 -24.83 -9.68
C TYR A 17 24.65 -23.84 -10.75
N PRO A 18 23.77 -23.09 -11.42
CA PRO A 18 24.15 -22.10 -12.42
C PRO A 18 25.08 -21.00 -11.89
N TRP A 19 25.02 -20.75 -10.58
CA TRP A 19 25.86 -19.77 -9.90
C TRP A 19 26.18 -20.24 -8.49
N ALA A 20 27.48 -20.37 -8.19
CA ALA A 20 27.95 -20.84 -6.88
C ALA A 20 29.25 -20.14 -6.50
N GLY A 21 29.30 -19.54 -5.31
CA GLY A 21 30.46 -18.87 -4.75
C GLY A 21 30.49 -18.91 -3.22
N LYS A 22 31.52 -18.31 -2.60
CA LYS A 22 31.65 -18.29 -1.15
C LYS A 22 30.61 -17.37 -0.52
N GLY A 23 29.51 -17.94 -0.01
CA GLY A 23 28.45 -17.22 0.67
C GLY A 23 27.46 -16.50 -0.26
N PHE A 24 27.50 -16.78 -1.56
CA PHE A 24 26.54 -16.24 -2.54
C PHE A 24 26.28 -17.23 -3.67
N GLY A 25 25.17 -17.07 -4.39
CA GLY A 25 24.80 -17.89 -5.53
C GLY A 25 23.32 -18.27 -5.55
N MET A 26 22.98 -19.19 -6.47
CA MET A 26 21.65 -19.78 -6.59
C MET A 26 21.63 -21.16 -5.92
N ILE A 27 20.65 -21.42 -5.09
CA ILE A 27 20.49 -22.74 -4.43
C ILE A 27 19.08 -23.27 -4.62
N GLN A 28 18.97 -24.51 -5.13
CA GLN A 28 17.72 -25.24 -5.27
C GLN A 28 18.00 -26.72 -4.97
N ILE A 29 17.87 -27.11 -3.73
CA ILE A 29 18.16 -28.50 -3.30
C ILE A 29 17.13 -29.45 -3.92
N PRO A 30 17.55 -30.55 -4.59
CA PRO A 30 16.64 -31.56 -5.09
C PRO A 30 15.79 -32.15 -3.96
N ARG A 31 14.50 -32.30 -4.21
CA ARG A 31 13.56 -32.88 -3.25
C ARG A 31 13.31 -34.35 -3.57
N ILE A 32 12.97 -35.13 -2.55
CA ILE A 32 12.60 -36.55 -2.72
C ILE A 32 11.49 -36.67 -3.78
N GLY A 33 11.68 -37.61 -4.72
CA GLY A 33 10.77 -37.86 -5.85
C GLY A 33 11.10 -37.08 -7.13
N GLN A 34 12.02 -36.11 -7.09
CA GLN A 34 12.49 -35.43 -8.31
C GLN A 34 13.50 -36.28 -9.08
N GLU A 35 13.39 -36.31 -10.40
CA GLU A 35 14.36 -36.94 -11.28
C GLU A 35 15.55 -36.02 -11.51
N VAL A 36 16.76 -36.55 -11.35
CA VAL A 36 18.02 -35.81 -11.49
C VAL A 36 18.90 -36.44 -12.55
N LEU A 37 19.67 -35.63 -13.27
CA LEU A 37 20.71 -36.05 -14.18
C LEU A 37 22.03 -36.09 -13.41
N VAL A 38 22.69 -37.24 -13.43
CA VAL A 38 23.98 -37.47 -12.75
C VAL A 38 25.07 -37.66 -13.79
N ASP A 39 26.14 -36.91 -13.63
CA ASP A 39 27.37 -37.10 -14.36
C ASP A 39 28.50 -37.53 -13.42
N PHE A 40 29.59 -38.09 -13.95
CA PHE A 40 30.71 -38.63 -13.19
C PHE A 40 31.97 -37.86 -13.52
N LYS A 41 32.58 -37.22 -12.54
CA LYS A 41 33.79 -36.45 -12.72
C LYS A 41 34.91 -37.32 -13.28
N ASN A 42 35.46 -36.96 -14.43
CA ASN A 42 36.48 -37.70 -15.18
C ASN A 42 36.06 -39.14 -15.54
N GLY A 43 34.76 -39.43 -15.61
CA GLY A 43 34.23 -40.79 -15.84
C GLY A 43 34.35 -41.73 -14.64
N ASP A 44 34.67 -41.26 -13.46
CA ASP A 44 34.85 -42.04 -12.25
C ASP A 44 33.52 -42.27 -11.54
N PRO A 45 33.00 -43.50 -11.47
CA PRO A 45 31.71 -43.84 -10.82
C PRO A 45 31.65 -43.46 -9.33
N ASP A 46 32.76 -43.32 -8.66
CA ASP A 46 32.85 -42.95 -7.24
C ASP A 46 32.78 -41.43 -7.04
N LEU A 47 32.77 -40.66 -8.12
CA LEU A 47 32.69 -39.17 -8.09
C LEU A 47 31.46 -38.61 -8.80
N PRO A 48 30.21 -39.00 -8.36
CA PRO A 48 28.97 -38.52 -8.97
C PRO A 48 28.73 -37.05 -8.65
N ILE A 49 28.11 -36.34 -9.60
CA ILE A 49 27.63 -34.96 -9.45
C ILE A 49 26.28 -34.80 -10.14
N ILE A 50 25.31 -34.21 -9.47
CA ILE A 50 24.03 -33.85 -10.07
C ILE A 50 24.24 -32.61 -10.94
N VAL A 51 24.01 -32.74 -12.24
CA VAL A 51 24.21 -31.68 -13.25
C VAL A 51 22.92 -31.07 -13.74
N GLY A 52 21.75 -31.70 -13.48
CA GLY A 52 20.46 -31.19 -13.92
C GLY A 52 19.28 -31.94 -13.30
N ARG A 53 18.08 -31.52 -13.74
CA ARG A 53 16.80 -32.13 -13.40
C ARG A 53 15.96 -32.24 -14.66
N THR A 54 15.05 -33.19 -14.67
CA THR A 54 14.11 -33.34 -15.78
C THR A 54 12.70 -33.59 -15.26
N TYR A 55 11.71 -33.22 -16.05
CA TYR A 55 10.33 -33.61 -15.81
C TYR A 55 10.09 -34.99 -16.40
N ASN A 56 9.17 -35.72 -15.81
CA ASN A 56 8.71 -37.02 -16.30
C ASN A 56 7.17 -37.14 -16.16
N GLN A 57 6.64 -38.31 -16.47
CA GLN A 57 5.20 -38.52 -16.45
C GLN A 57 4.58 -38.35 -15.05
N ASP A 58 5.33 -38.65 -13.96
CA ASP A 58 4.88 -38.51 -12.57
C ASP A 58 5.11 -37.08 -12.04
N THR A 59 6.03 -36.33 -12.65
CA THR A 59 6.44 -34.98 -12.23
C THR A 59 6.39 -34.01 -13.39
N MET A 60 5.18 -33.68 -13.86
CA MET A 60 4.94 -32.75 -14.98
C MET A 60 5.28 -31.29 -14.61
N PRO A 61 5.63 -30.44 -15.58
CA PRO A 61 5.87 -29.01 -15.32
C PRO A 61 4.65 -28.30 -14.76
N PRO A 62 4.85 -27.16 -14.04
CA PRO A 62 3.77 -26.44 -13.34
C PRO A 62 2.75 -25.82 -14.30
N TRP A 63 3.11 -25.61 -15.57
CA TRP A 63 2.22 -25.07 -16.59
C TRP A 63 1.99 -26.08 -17.69
N GLY A 64 0.72 -26.29 -18.05
CA GLY A 64 0.29 -27.33 -18.98
C GLY A 64 0.76 -27.08 -20.43
N LEU A 65 1.64 -27.93 -20.92
CA LEU A 65 2.10 -27.93 -22.30
C LEU A 65 1.18 -28.77 -23.21
N PRO A 66 1.03 -28.42 -24.51
CA PRO A 66 1.63 -27.27 -25.18
C PRO A 66 0.87 -25.94 -25.04
N GLY A 67 -0.30 -25.94 -24.38
CA GLY A 67 -1.19 -24.78 -24.33
C GLY A 67 -0.60 -23.52 -23.69
N MET A 68 0.34 -23.69 -22.75
CA MET A 68 1.01 -22.61 -22.03
C MET A 68 2.49 -22.47 -22.44
N ALA A 69 2.81 -22.71 -23.71
CA ALA A 69 4.19 -22.65 -24.21
C ALA A 69 4.81 -21.22 -24.17
N SER A 70 3.98 -20.16 -24.08
CA SER A 70 4.45 -18.79 -23.90
C SER A 70 4.89 -18.47 -22.48
N GLN A 71 4.63 -19.38 -21.51
CA GLN A 71 4.95 -19.16 -20.10
C GLN A 71 6.30 -19.74 -19.72
N SER A 72 7.06 -18.97 -18.96
CA SER A 72 8.33 -19.36 -18.37
C SER A 72 8.46 -18.79 -16.95
N GLY A 73 9.36 -19.35 -16.15
CA GLY A 73 9.58 -18.82 -14.81
C GLY A 73 9.94 -19.87 -13.76
N ILE A 74 9.72 -19.51 -12.52
CA ILE A 74 9.98 -20.32 -11.34
C ILE A 74 8.69 -20.42 -10.51
N PHE A 75 8.26 -21.64 -10.23
CA PHE A 75 7.23 -21.91 -9.24
C PHE A 75 7.85 -22.80 -8.14
N SER A 76 7.94 -22.29 -6.93
CA SER A 76 8.35 -23.08 -5.76
C SER A 76 7.13 -23.70 -5.13
N HIS A 77 7.23 -24.96 -4.73
CA HIS A 77 6.14 -25.65 -4.05
C HIS A 77 6.38 -25.63 -2.54
N SER A 78 5.37 -25.27 -1.74
CA SER A 78 5.45 -25.31 -0.28
C SER A 78 5.71 -26.73 0.22
N LEU A 79 6.65 -26.89 1.16
CA LEU A 79 6.87 -28.19 1.78
C LEU A 79 5.61 -28.62 2.54
N TYR A 80 5.13 -29.82 2.25
CA TYR A 80 3.90 -30.37 2.83
C TYR A 80 2.61 -29.56 2.54
N GLY A 81 2.68 -28.62 1.59
CA GLY A 81 1.52 -27.85 1.12
C GLY A 81 0.70 -28.58 0.06
N GLY A 82 -0.48 -28.01 -0.26
CA GLY A 82 -1.31 -28.48 -1.37
C GLY A 82 -0.67 -28.18 -2.74
N PRO A 83 -1.21 -28.75 -3.83
CA PRO A 83 -0.60 -28.67 -5.16
C PRO A 83 -0.50 -27.25 -5.75
N THR A 84 -1.26 -26.30 -5.22
CA THR A 84 -1.26 -24.89 -5.66
C THR A 84 -0.46 -23.96 -4.74
N ASN A 85 0.02 -24.45 -3.58
CA ASN A 85 0.75 -23.62 -2.62
C ASN A 85 2.21 -23.44 -3.04
N GLY A 86 2.64 -22.20 -3.18
CA GLY A 86 4.03 -21.86 -3.49
C GLY A 86 4.23 -20.43 -3.92
N ASN A 87 5.49 -20.01 -3.99
CA ASN A 87 5.87 -18.70 -4.48
C ASN A 87 6.21 -18.78 -5.97
N MET A 88 5.96 -17.71 -6.72
CA MET A 88 6.11 -17.73 -8.17
C MET A 88 6.69 -16.41 -8.70
N LEU A 89 7.57 -16.55 -9.68
CA LEU A 89 7.89 -15.52 -10.66
C LEU A 89 7.62 -16.11 -12.04
N ARG A 90 6.63 -15.59 -12.74
CA ARG A 90 6.22 -16.07 -14.07
C ARG A 90 6.28 -14.93 -15.08
N PHE A 91 6.75 -15.26 -16.26
CA PHE A 91 6.65 -14.45 -17.47
C PHE A 91 5.65 -15.14 -18.40
N ASP A 92 4.78 -14.36 -19.01
CA ASP A 92 3.95 -14.82 -20.13
C ASP A 92 4.23 -13.89 -21.32
N ASP A 93 4.84 -14.43 -22.36
CA ASP A 93 5.30 -13.69 -23.54
C ASP A 93 4.30 -13.80 -24.71
N LYS A 94 3.03 -14.04 -24.41
CA LYS A 94 1.97 -14.08 -25.42
C LYS A 94 1.70 -12.67 -25.92
N THR A 95 1.96 -12.42 -27.22
CA THR A 95 1.80 -11.13 -27.88
C THR A 95 0.42 -10.50 -27.62
N GLY A 96 0.42 -9.27 -27.07
CA GLY A 96 -0.78 -8.51 -26.70
C GLY A 96 -1.42 -8.93 -25.38
N ALA A 97 -0.80 -9.85 -24.65
CA ALA A 97 -1.20 -10.29 -23.32
C ALA A 97 0.01 -10.63 -22.44
N GLU A 98 1.13 -9.93 -22.67
CA GLU A 98 2.35 -10.10 -21.91
C GLU A 98 2.13 -9.77 -20.43
N GLU A 99 2.61 -10.64 -19.53
CA GLU A 99 2.48 -10.47 -18.09
C GLU A 99 3.78 -10.84 -17.38
N VAL A 100 4.17 -10.07 -16.38
CA VAL A 100 5.10 -10.49 -15.33
C VAL A 100 4.32 -10.64 -14.04
N ARG A 101 4.22 -11.85 -13.51
CA ARG A 101 3.48 -12.15 -12.29
C ARG A 101 4.40 -12.55 -11.15
N PHE A 102 4.30 -11.83 -10.04
CA PHE A 102 4.96 -12.15 -8.79
C PHE A 102 3.91 -12.59 -7.76
N LEU A 103 4.10 -13.77 -7.17
CA LEU A 103 3.21 -14.33 -6.15
C LEU A 103 4.03 -14.72 -4.93
N ALA A 104 3.68 -14.18 -3.78
CA ALA A 104 4.10 -14.66 -2.47
C ALA A 104 2.95 -15.45 -1.85
N GLU A 105 3.19 -16.69 -1.46
CA GLU A 105 2.18 -17.57 -0.85
C GLU A 105 1.66 -16.99 0.48
N LYS A 106 2.51 -16.29 1.22
CA LYS A 106 2.17 -15.69 2.51
C LYS A 106 2.70 -14.27 2.61
N ASP A 107 3.98 -14.10 2.88
CA ASP A 107 4.57 -12.81 3.18
C ASP A 107 5.53 -12.37 2.07
N LEU A 108 5.44 -11.10 1.65
CA LEU A 108 6.40 -10.48 0.75
C LEU A 108 7.14 -9.37 1.50
N ASN A 109 8.46 -9.53 1.65
CA ASN A 109 9.33 -8.52 2.24
C ASN A 109 10.26 -7.94 1.16
N THR A 110 10.15 -6.65 0.92
CA THR A 110 11.03 -5.92 -0.01
C THR A 110 11.85 -4.90 0.75
N VAL A 111 13.18 -4.94 0.60
CA VAL A 111 14.11 -3.98 1.20
C VAL A 111 14.95 -3.35 0.11
N VAL A 112 14.83 -2.04 -0.06
CA VAL A 112 15.65 -1.24 -0.97
C VAL A 112 16.59 -0.38 -0.12
N LYS A 113 17.90 -0.60 -0.24
CA LYS A 113 18.92 0.09 0.58
C LYS A 113 19.21 1.52 0.13
N ASN A 114 18.72 1.92 -1.02
CA ASN A 114 18.89 3.26 -1.57
C ASN A 114 17.59 3.73 -2.21
N ASN A 115 17.53 3.99 -3.47
CA ASN A 115 16.37 4.57 -4.14
C ASN A 115 15.48 3.50 -4.78
N GLU A 116 14.18 3.72 -4.71
CA GLU A 116 13.18 2.97 -5.49
C GLU A 116 12.47 3.93 -6.44
N THR A 117 12.31 3.52 -7.71
CA THR A 117 11.53 4.26 -8.70
C THR A 117 10.44 3.34 -9.27
N HIS A 118 9.22 3.82 -9.28
CA HIS A 118 8.08 3.08 -9.82
C HIS A 118 7.35 3.94 -10.87
N THR A 119 7.35 3.50 -12.13
CA THR A 119 6.68 4.18 -13.24
C THR A 119 5.62 3.28 -13.84
N VAL A 120 4.37 3.72 -13.84
CA VAL A 120 3.24 3.04 -14.48
C VAL A 120 2.67 3.95 -15.56
N LYS A 121 2.67 3.49 -16.81
CA LYS A 121 2.23 4.30 -17.97
C LYS A 121 0.72 4.30 -18.21
N ALA A 122 0.01 3.44 -17.52
CA ALA A 122 -1.45 3.36 -17.55
C ALA A 122 -1.99 3.33 -16.12
N ASP A 123 -2.90 2.47 -15.81
CA ASP A 123 -3.59 2.43 -14.52
C ASP A 123 -2.80 1.67 -13.46
N ARG A 124 -2.89 2.11 -12.22
CA ARG A 124 -2.39 1.40 -11.05
C ARG A 124 -3.52 1.17 -10.06
N THR A 125 -3.76 -0.09 -9.71
CA THR A 125 -4.71 -0.48 -8.66
C THR A 125 -3.96 -1.04 -7.46
N LYS A 126 -4.33 -0.59 -6.25
CA LYS A 126 -3.83 -1.13 -4.98
C LYS A 126 -5.01 -1.49 -4.09
N THR A 127 -5.06 -2.72 -3.63
CA THR A 127 -6.09 -3.20 -2.71
C THR A 127 -5.44 -3.74 -1.45
N ILE A 128 -5.82 -3.21 -0.28
CA ILE A 128 -5.38 -3.67 1.04
C ILE A 128 -6.61 -4.10 1.82
N ILE A 129 -6.66 -5.35 2.22
CA ILE A 129 -7.85 -5.92 2.91
C ILE A 129 -7.89 -5.50 4.40
N TYR A 130 -6.72 -5.32 5.01
CA TYR A 130 -6.61 -4.95 6.42
C TYR A 130 -5.98 -3.56 6.56
N ASN A 131 -4.84 -3.44 7.19
CA ASN A 131 -4.22 -2.17 7.54
C ASN A 131 -3.13 -1.78 6.54
N GLU A 132 -3.01 -0.49 6.26
CA GLU A 132 -1.86 0.09 5.59
C GLU A 132 -1.22 1.13 6.50
N THR A 133 0.11 1.03 6.69
CA THR A 133 0.90 2.04 7.40
C THR A 133 1.96 2.60 6.47
N SER A 134 1.99 3.93 6.34
CA SER A 134 2.99 4.64 5.56
C SER A 134 3.73 5.64 6.44
N THR A 135 5.06 5.57 6.49
CA THR A 135 5.90 6.50 7.24
C THR A 135 6.89 7.17 6.30
N VAL A 136 6.81 8.49 6.19
CA VAL A 136 7.75 9.32 5.42
C VAL A 136 8.45 10.28 6.38
N LYS A 137 9.76 10.18 6.48
CA LYS A 137 10.53 10.92 7.51
C LYS A 137 10.84 12.37 7.13
N ILE A 138 10.78 12.74 5.85
CA ILE A 138 11.09 14.09 5.38
C ILE A 138 9.89 14.63 4.63
N ASP A 139 9.85 14.56 3.32
CA ASP A 139 8.81 15.21 2.53
C ASP A 139 7.95 14.18 1.79
N ARG A 140 6.64 14.44 1.73
CA ARG A 140 5.71 13.74 0.85
C ARG A 140 5.04 14.75 -0.07
N THR A 141 5.22 14.59 -1.36
CA THR A 141 4.54 15.39 -2.39
C THR A 141 3.59 14.50 -3.17
N GLU A 142 2.37 14.97 -3.35
CA GLU A 142 1.35 14.32 -4.16
C GLU A 142 0.78 15.34 -5.17
N PHE A 143 0.74 14.95 -6.44
CA PHE A 143 0.22 15.76 -7.52
C PHE A 143 -0.82 14.95 -8.30
N VAL A 144 -2.02 15.48 -8.45
CA VAL A 144 -3.14 14.85 -9.16
C VAL A 144 -3.72 15.86 -10.16
N ASP A 145 -3.54 15.61 -11.45
CA ASP A 145 -4.07 16.47 -12.53
C ASP A 145 -5.61 16.46 -12.58
N GLY A 146 -6.22 15.38 -12.23
CA GLY A 146 -7.65 15.19 -12.28
C GLY A 146 -8.32 15.29 -10.92
N LYS A 147 -9.31 14.47 -10.69
CA LYS A 147 -10.08 14.42 -9.45
C LYS A 147 -9.38 13.56 -8.40
N HIS A 148 -9.19 14.12 -7.22
CA HIS A 148 -8.86 13.34 -6.02
C HIS A 148 -10.13 13.10 -5.21
N THR A 149 -10.43 11.84 -4.87
CA THR A 149 -11.57 11.48 -4.02
C THR A 149 -11.09 10.65 -2.85
N GLU A 150 -11.46 11.06 -1.65
CA GLU A 150 -11.20 10.33 -0.40
C GLU A 150 -12.54 10.01 0.27
N THR A 151 -12.75 8.76 0.65
CA THR A 151 -13.93 8.31 1.39
C THR A 151 -13.48 7.52 2.61
N ILE A 152 -13.85 8.00 3.78
CA ILE A 152 -13.49 7.39 5.07
C ILE A 152 -14.78 7.05 5.81
N LYS A 153 -14.92 5.80 6.23
CA LYS A 153 -16.10 5.36 7.01
C LYS A 153 -16.01 5.71 8.48
N GLY A 154 -14.81 5.76 9.02
CA GLY A 154 -14.52 6.10 10.43
C GLY A 154 -14.02 7.53 10.56
N ASP A 155 -13.18 7.77 11.54
CA ASP A 155 -12.61 9.08 11.83
C ASP A 155 -11.47 9.45 10.89
N ARG A 156 -11.26 10.73 10.69
CA ARG A 156 -10.13 11.31 9.99
C ARG A 156 -9.45 12.35 10.85
N ASP A 157 -8.28 12.01 11.37
CA ASP A 157 -7.47 12.92 12.17
C ASP A 157 -6.34 13.54 11.34
N ILE A 158 -6.20 14.85 11.41
CA ILE A 158 -5.09 15.58 10.80
C ILE A 158 -4.43 16.42 11.90
N THR A 159 -3.17 16.13 12.21
CA THR A 159 -2.37 16.87 13.17
C THR A 159 -1.16 17.48 12.47
N VAL A 160 -1.02 18.81 12.57
CA VAL A 160 0.16 19.56 12.15
C VAL A 160 0.86 20.04 13.42
N THR A 161 1.95 19.41 13.81
CA THR A 161 2.65 19.69 15.08
C THR A 161 3.46 21.00 15.01
N GLU A 162 4.03 21.29 13.85
CA GLU A 162 4.80 22.51 13.61
C GLU A 162 4.50 23.06 12.23
N GLY A 163 4.41 24.38 12.10
CA GLY A 163 4.13 25.05 10.82
C GLY A 163 2.64 25.34 10.61
N LYS A 164 2.20 25.40 9.37
CA LYS A 164 0.82 25.77 9.01
C LYS A 164 0.12 24.72 8.15
N GLN A 165 -1.18 24.61 8.33
CA GLN A 165 -2.06 23.97 7.36
C GLN A 165 -2.63 25.06 6.41
N SER A 166 -2.49 24.88 5.10
CA SER A 166 -3.03 25.81 4.09
C SER A 166 -3.99 25.06 3.18
N LEU A 167 -5.16 25.67 2.95
CA LEU A 167 -6.10 25.22 1.94
C LEU A 167 -6.38 26.38 0.98
N THR A 168 -6.06 26.23 -0.30
CA THR A 168 -6.30 27.25 -1.33
C THR A 168 -7.14 26.66 -2.45
N VAL A 169 -8.31 27.25 -2.70
CA VAL A 169 -9.16 26.98 -3.87
C VAL A 169 -9.00 28.15 -4.83
N LYS A 170 -8.27 27.94 -5.94
CA LYS A 170 -8.00 29.04 -6.91
C LYS A 170 -9.25 29.41 -7.71
N THR A 171 -10.03 28.42 -8.12
CA THR A 171 -11.28 28.61 -8.86
C THR A 171 -12.30 27.59 -8.38
N GLY A 172 -13.57 27.99 -8.28
CA GLY A 172 -14.65 27.14 -7.76
C GLY A 172 -14.94 27.38 -6.28
N ASN A 173 -15.67 26.48 -5.66
CA ASN A 173 -16.21 26.64 -4.31
C ASN A 173 -15.48 25.73 -3.30
N ARG A 174 -15.44 26.18 -2.05
CA ARG A 174 -15.18 25.32 -0.89
C ARG A 174 -16.47 25.11 -0.14
N GLU A 175 -16.88 23.87 0.07
CA GLU A 175 -18.05 23.51 0.85
C GLU A 175 -17.63 22.67 2.06
N ILE A 176 -18.18 22.99 3.24
CA ILE A 176 -18.08 22.17 4.45
C ILE A 176 -19.51 21.86 4.87
N LYS A 177 -19.87 20.58 4.89
CA LYS A 177 -21.18 20.10 5.29
C LYS A 177 -21.06 19.10 6.44
N VAL A 178 -21.68 19.40 7.56
CA VAL A 178 -21.85 18.48 8.69
C VAL A 178 -23.34 18.15 8.78
N GLU A 179 -23.72 16.94 8.38
CA GLU A 179 -25.15 16.55 8.33
C GLU A 179 -25.74 16.34 9.71
N THR A 180 -24.97 15.72 10.60
CA THR A 180 -25.36 15.50 11.99
C THR A 180 -24.15 15.77 12.90
N GLY A 181 -24.36 16.51 13.98
CA GLY A 181 -23.28 16.85 14.92
C GLY A 181 -22.91 18.32 14.92
N ILE A 182 -21.72 18.65 15.38
CA ILE A 182 -21.25 20.01 15.64
C ILE A 182 -20.00 20.28 14.79
N CYS A 183 -19.91 21.46 14.22
CA CYS A 183 -18.67 22.02 13.66
C CYS A 183 -18.10 23.02 14.67
N THR A 184 -16.91 22.75 15.19
CA THR A 184 -16.24 23.60 16.19
C THR A 184 -14.92 24.11 15.63
N GLU A 185 -14.67 25.39 15.75
CA GLU A 185 -13.38 26.02 15.50
C GLU A 185 -12.90 26.74 16.76
N THR A 186 -11.70 26.39 17.24
CA THR A 186 -11.10 26.97 18.43
C THR A 186 -9.69 27.44 18.11
N VAL A 187 -9.40 28.68 18.41
CA VAL A 187 -8.11 29.33 18.12
C VAL A 187 -7.69 30.12 19.34
N GLU A 188 -6.41 30.06 19.74
CA GLU A 188 -5.87 30.90 20.81
C GLU A 188 -5.69 32.37 20.39
N GLY A 189 -5.47 32.62 19.10
CA GLY A 189 -5.32 33.97 18.52
C GLY A 189 -6.60 34.45 17.84
N ASP A 190 -6.43 35.27 16.81
CA ASP A 190 -7.53 35.88 16.06
C ASP A 190 -8.10 34.93 15.01
N ILE A 191 -9.44 34.96 14.83
CA ILE A 191 -10.14 34.41 13.67
C ILE A 191 -10.54 35.57 12.79
N THR A 192 -10.04 35.60 11.55
CA THR A 192 -10.38 36.61 10.56
C THR A 192 -11.24 36.01 9.44
N ILE A 193 -12.45 36.56 9.25
CA ILE A 193 -13.35 36.20 8.15
C ILE A 193 -13.55 37.43 7.28
N THR A 194 -13.12 37.36 6.02
CA THR A 194 -13.19 38.53 5.09
C THR A 194 -13.80 38.09 3.76
N SER A 195 -14.85 38.81 3.33
CA SER A 195 -15.37 38.75 1.97
C SER A 195 -14.97 40.05 1.24
N LYS A 196 -14.17 39.95 0.16
CA LYS A 196 -13.65 41.13 -0.54
C LYS A 196 -14.69 41.80 -1.43
N THR A 197 -15.61 41.07 -2.02
CA THR A 197 -16.56 41.58 -3.03
C THR A 197 -18.00 41.15 -2.80
N GLY A 198 -18.26 40.28 -1.84
CA GLY A 198 -19.61 39.80 -1.51
C GLY A 198 -19.96 39.99 -0.05
N ALA A 199 -21.04 39.41 0.40
CA ALA A 199 -21.52 39.45 1.78
C ALA A 199 -21.00 38.26 2.61
N ILE A 200 -21.07 38.40 3.93
CA ILE A 200 -20.96 37.31 4.89
C ILE A 200 -22.37 37.04 5.42
N HIS A 201 -22.94 35.89 5.13
CA HIS A 201 -24.26 35.48 5.61
C HIS A 201 -24.09 34.50 6.78
N LEU A 202 -24.66 34.87 7.92
CA LEU A 202 -24.77 33.99 9.10
C LEU A 202 -26.26 33.68 9.31
N THR A 203 -26.64 32.41 9.22
CA THR A 203 -28.03 31.99 9.42
C THR A 203 -28.08 30.88 10.45
N ALA A 204 -28.96 31.01 11.41
CA ALA A 204 -29.24 29.97 12.43
C ALA A 204 -30.73 29.78 12.60
N ALA A 205 -31.15 28.56 12.83
CA ALA A 205 -32.57 28.25 13.04
C ALA A 205 -33.12 28.77 14.37
N THR A 206 -32.27 28.84 15.41
CA THR A 206 -32.69 29.21 16.77
C THR A 206 -32.05 30.47 17.28
N GLN A 207 -30.74 30.60 17.23
CA GLN A 207 -30.02 31.71 17.84
C GLN A 207 -28.67 31.94 17.20
N ILE A 208 -28.27 33.20 17.06
CA ILE A 208 -26.87 33.62 16.84
C ILE A 208 -26.47 34.38 18.10
N LYS A 209 -25.39 33.93 18.77
CA LYS A 209 -24.85 34.54 19.98
C LYS A 209 -23.38 34.91 19.77
N LEU A 210 -23.05 36.17 20.05
CA LEU A 210 -21.67 36.68 20.07
C LEU A 210 -21.36 37.09 21.51
N THR A 211 -20.26 36.58 22.10
CA THR A 211 -19.89 36.87 23.48
C THR A 211 -18.44 37.38 23.53
N VAL A 212 -18.21 38.49 24.19
CA VAL A 212 -16.89 39.05 24.46
C VAL A 212 -16.82 39.43 25.94
N GLY A 213 -16.09 38.67 26.74
CA GLY A 213 -16.03 38.85 28.18
C GLY A 213 -17.41 38.77 28.83
N LYS A 214 -17.88 39.88 29.43
CA LYS A 214 -19.21 40.01 30.04
C LYS A 214 -20.30 40.58 29.14
N SER A 215 -19.97 40.90 27.89
CA SER A 215 -20.92 41.49 26.94
C SER A 215 -21.41 40.47 25.95
N THR A 216 -22.71 40.47 25.64
CA THR A 216 -23.33 39.55 24.69
C THR A 216 -24.26 40.31 23.72
N LEU A 217 -24.21 39.88 22.44
CA LEU A 217 -25.23 40.13 21.44
C LEU A 217 -25.93 38.85 21.10
N VAL A 218 -27.25 38.80 21.25
CA VAL A 218 -28.05 37.63 20.96
C VAL A 218 -29.17 38.02 19.96
N MET A 219 -29.30 37.26 18.90
CA MET A 219 -30.39 37.31 17.94
C MET A 219 -31.15 36.01 18.00
N ASN A 220 -32.42 36.06 18.32
CA ASN A 220 -33.30 34.91 18.51
C ASN A 220 -34.25 34.72 17.31
N SER A 221 -34.77 33.51 17.14
CA SER A 221 -35.69 33.16 16.08
C SER A 221 -37.07 33.83 16.20
N ASP A 222 -37.45 34.37 17.38
CA ASP A 222 -38.66 35.18 17.61
C ASP A 222 -38.54 36.64 17.16
N GLY A 223 -37.40 37.00 16.58
CA GLY A 223 -37.12 38.40 16.12
C GLY A 223 -36.56 39.31 17.21
N THR A 224 -36.35 38.83 18.44
CA THR A 224 -35.75 39.65 19.48
C THR A 224 -34.24 39.77 19.29
N ILE A 225 -33.71 41.00 19.49
CA ILE A 225 -32.26 41.28 19.55
C ILE A 225 -31.98 41.82 20.93
N THR A 226 -31.10 41.12 21.66
CA THR A 226 -30.68 41.52 23.01
C THR A 226 -29.21 41.91 22.98
N LEU A 227 -28.91 43.08 23.48
CA LEU A 227 -27.57 43.55 23.80
C LEU A 227 -27.45 43.64 25.30
N ASP A 228 -26.58 42.88 25.92
CA ASP A 228 -26.36 42.86 27.37
C ASP A 228 -24.88 43.13 27.65
N GLY A 229 -24.60 43.97 28.65
CA GLY A 229 -23.25 44.34 29.07
C GLY A 229 -23.26 45.18 30.34
N PRO A 230 -22.19 45.18 31.12
CA PRO A 230 -22.19 45.73 32.48
C PRO A 230 -22.33 47.24 32.60
N THR A 231 -22.15 48.05 31.54
CA THR A 231 -22.08 49.48 31.79
C THR A 231 -22.60 50.45 30.70
N HIS A 232 -22.45 50.26 29.43
CA HIS A 232 -22.91 51.24 28.42
C HIS A 232 -23.16 50.63 27.04
N LEU A 233 -24.34 50.91 26.48
CA LEU A 233 -24.58 50.77 25.05
C LEU A 233 -24.40 52.19 24.42
N ALA A 234 -23.27 52.44 23.79
CA ALA A 234 -23.06 53.64 23.01
C ALA A 234 -23.54 53.43 21.57
N LEU A 235 -24.74 53.89 21.24
CA LEU A 235 -25.15 54.08 19.87
C LEU A 235 -24.66 55.49 19.46
N ASN A 236 -23.75 55.57 18.49
CA ASN A 236 -23.26 56.86 17.97
C ASN A 236 -24.15 57.25 16.77
N PRO A 237 -25.16 58.15 16.94
CA PRO A 237 -25.91 58.70 15.82
C PRO A 237 -25.01 59.70 15.10
N GLN A 238 -24.83 59.50 13.81
CA GLN A 238 -24.29 60.54 12.93
C GLN A 238 -25.31 61.66 12.76
#